data_f580512e8ca9759e1d2b5024dec8ae45
#
_entry.id   f580512e8ca9759e1d2b5024dec8ae45
#
_cell.length_a   1.000
_cell.length_b   1.000
_cell.length_c   1.000
_cell.angle_alpha   90.00
_cell.angle_beta   90.00
_cell.angle_gamma   90.00
#
_symmetry.space_group_name_H-M   'P 1'
#
loop_
_entity.id
_entity.type
_entity.pdbx_description
1 polymer ?
#
loop_
_entity_poly.entity_id
_entity_poly.type
_entity_poly.pdbx_seq_one_letter_code
_entity_poly.pdbx_strand_id
1 'polypeptide(L)'
;MGLEVKLDASKLESWASQLSARGMRNAIRRAVDKSASAARKVALDIIAKDAGVSVARIKPGVTKLRRTTQTDLSASFTATKLRIGILETKGASVGAGGLRASTHRLTGGGSASLNIANAFVVRMANGARFVAFRKSKSRLPIKGVYAEMPSTAMGQDRAAARVAWQKEAEKQLAQRLPQEVQKQLLSEGLPYSPPADTGE
;
A
#
# COMPACT_ATOMS: atom_id res chain seq x y z
N MET A 1 8.98 6.37 7.60
CA MET A 1 7.79 6.88 8.31
C MET A 1 6.93 5.70 8.68
N GLY A 2 6.69 5.51 9.98
CA GLY A 2 5.73 4.55 10.52
C GLY A 2 4.32 5.13 10.44
N LEU A 3 3.35 4.30 10.14
CA LEU A 3 1.93 4.61 10.27
C LEU A 3 1.43 4.01 11.57
N GLU A 4 0.88 4.84 12.43
CA GLU A 4 0.40 4.46 13.74
C GLU A 4 -1.11 4.37 13.71
N VAL A 5 -1.66 3.24 14.17
CA VAL A 5 -3.10 3.03 14.35
C VAL A 5 -3.37 3.07 15.85
N LYS A 6 -4.17 4.02 16.31
CA LYS A 6 -4.57 4.13 17.72
C LYS A 6 -5.71 3.16 18.01
N LEU A 7 -5.59 2.42 19.09
CA LEU A 7 -6.62 1.52 19.63
C LEU A 7 -7.22 2.14 20.89
N ASP A 8 -8.52 1.92 21.06
CA ASP A 8 -9.20 2.26 22.30
C ASP A 8 -8.69 1.38 23.44
N ALA A 9 -8.01 2.01 24.40
CA ALA A 9 -7.36 1.31 25.50
C ALA A 9 -8.36 0.71 26.51
N SER A 10 -9.55 1.30 26.67
CA SER A 10 -10.54 0.84 27.65
C SER A 10 -11.05 -0.57 27.38
N LYS A 11 -11.25 -0.90 26.10
CA LYS A 11 -11.63 -2.25 25.68
C LYS A 11 -10.49 -3.26 25.87
N LEU A 12 -9.25 -2.81 25.71
CA LEU A 12 -8.07 -3.67 25.91
C LEU A 12 -7.87 -4.04 27.38
N GLU A 13 -8.10 -3.09 28.31
CA GLU A 13 -7.97 -3.32 29.75
C GLU A 13 -8.99 -4.35 30.26
N SER A 14 -10.24 -4.27 29.81
CA SER A 14 -11.28 -5.24 30.14
C SER A 14 -10.91 -6.67 29.71
N TRP A 15 -10.29 -6.84 28.56
CA TRP A 15 -9.86 -8.15 28.07
C TRP A 15 -8.55 -8.63 28.70
N ALA A 16 -7.65 -7.70 29.06
CA ALA A 16 -6.39 -8.02 29.73
C ALA A 16 -6.59 -8.63 31.12
N SER A 17 -7.69 -8.30 31.81
CA SER A 17 -8.04 -8.92 33.09
C SER A 17 -8.52 -10.37 32.96
N GLN A 18 -9.01 -10.77 31.79
CA GLN A 18 -9.58 -12.10 31.55
C GLN A 18 -8.57 -13.08 30.92
N LEU A 19 -7.65 -12.58 30.08
CA LEU A 19 -6.68 -13.39 29.37
C LEU A 19 -5.32 -13.42 30.06
N SER A 20 -4.62 -14.54 29.91
CA SER A 20 -3.20 -14.56 30.22
C SER A 20 -2.44 -13.51 29.37
N ALA A 21 -1.37 -12.95 29.90
CA ALA A 21 -0.54 -11.97 29.17
C ALA A 21 -0.05 -12.51 27.81
N ARG A 22 0.21 -13.83 27.73
CA ARG A 22 0.59 -14.52 26.48
C ARG A 22 -0.60 -14.66 25.53
N GLY A 23 -1.77 -15.02 26.06
CA GLY A 23 -3.01 -15.17 25.29
C GLY A 23 -3.43 -13.86 24.65
N MET A 24 -3.41 -12.78 25.43
CA MET A 24 -3.71 -11.44 24.94
C MET A 24 -2.77 -11.00 23.80
N ARG A 25 -1.46 -11.20 23.97
CA ARG A 25 -0.49 -10.91 22.91
C ARG A 25 -0.75 -11.71 21.64
N ASN A 26 -1.10 -12.98 21.76
CA ASN A 26 -1.43 -13.82 20.61
C ASN A 26 -2.68 -13.34 19.87
N ALA A 27 -3.72 -12.92 20.59
CA ALA A 27 -4.93 -12.35 19.99
C ALA A 27 -4.61 -11.05 19.23
N ILE A 28 -3.89 -10.13 19.86
CA ILE A 28 -3.46 -8.86 19.24
C ILE A 28 -2.63 -9.14 17.98
N ARG A 29 -1.63 -10.01 18.05
CA ARG A 29 -0.78 -10.36 16.89
C ARG A 29 -1.60 -10.84 15.71
N ARG A 30 -2.52 -11.78 15.93
CA ARG A 30 -3.38 -12.29 14.85
C ARG A 30 -4.29 -11.19 14.27
N ALA A 31 -4.85 -10.34 15.12
CA ALA A 31 -5.68 -9.22 14.68
C ALA A 31 -4.87 -8.22 13.84
N VAL A 32 -3.70 -7.80 14.33
CA VAL A 32 -2.81 -6.86 13.63
C VAL A 32 -2.33 -7.43 12.29
N ASP A 33 -1.85 -8.67 12.26
CA ASP A 33 -1.34 -9.29 11.04
C ASP A 33 -2.43 -9.43 9.95
N LYS A 34 -3.65 -9.81 10.35
CA LYS A 34 -4.79 -9.93 9.42
C LYS A 34 -5.24 -8.56 8.91
N SER A 35 -5.31 -7.58 9.80
CA SER A 35 -5.70 -6.20 9.45
C SER A 35 -4.68 -5.55 8.53
N ALA A 36 -3.39 -5.67 8.84
CA ALA A 36 -2.31 -5.16 8.00
C ALA A 36 -2.27 -5.84 6.62
N SER A 37 -2.57 -7.14 6.54
CA SER A 37 -2.67 -7.84 5.25
C SER A 37 -3.82 -7.33 4.39
N ALA A 38 -4.99 -7.08 4.98
CA ALA A 38 -6.14 -6.52 4.28
C ALA A 38 -5.86 -5.08 3.81
N ALA A 39 -5.35 -4.24 4.70
CA ALA A 39 -4.99 -2.86 4.39
C ALA A 39 -3.91 -2.76 3.30
N ARG A 40 -2.88 -3.65 3.34
CA ARG A 40 -1.86 -3.71 2.28
C ARG A 40 -2.48 -4.03 0.92
N LYS A 41 -3.49 -4.89 0.86
CA LYS A 41 -4.18 -5.20 -0.40
C LYS A 41 -4.85 -3.95 -0.97
N VAL A 42 -5.58 -3.20 -0.15
CA VAL A 42 -6.22 -1.94 -0.56
C VAL A 42 -5.18 -0.92 -1.04
N ALA A 43 -4.06 -0.77 -0.33
CA ALA A 43 -2.98 0.12 -0.75
C ALA A 43 -2.41 -0.28 -2.13
N LEU A 44 -2.17 -1.57 -2.37
CA LEU A 44 -1.68 -2.08 -3.66
C LEU A 44 -2.64 -1.78 -4.80
N ASP A 45 -3.95 -1.95 -4.58
CA ASP A 45 -4.98 -1.70 -5.60
C ASP A 45 -5.03 -0.21 -5.99
N ILE A 46 -4.90 0.69 -5.00
CA ILE A 46 -4.88 2.13 -5.25
C ILE A 46 -3.58 2.56 -5.95
N ILE A 47 -2.41 2.10 -5.48
CA ILE A 47 -1.13 2.40 -6.12
C ILE A 47 -1.14 1.92 -7.58
N ALA A 48 -1.67 0.73 -7.84
CA ALA A 48 -1.77 0.18 -9.19
C ALA A 48 -2.69 1.03 -10.07
N LYS A 49 -3.82 1.49 -9.52
CA LYS A 49 -4.75 2.39 -10.21
C LYS A 49 -4.09 3.74 -10.51
N ASP A 50 -3.41 4.34 -9.54
CA ASP A 50 -2.71 5.62 -9.67
C ASP A 50 -1.58 5.55 -10.70
N ALA A 51 -0.79 4.48 -10.68
CA ALA A 51 0.26 4.25 -11.66
C ALA A 51 -0.27 3.78 -13.04
N GLY A 52 -1.56 3.47 -13.16
CA GLY A 52 -2.17 2.99 -14.40
C GLY A 52 -1.70 1.60 -14.85
N VAL A 53 -1.22 0.77 -13.92
CA VAL A 53 -0.68 -0.58 -14.22
C VAL A 53 -1.42 -1.67 -13.45
N SER A 54 -1.10 -2.93 -13.73
CA SER A 54 -1.65 -4.04 -12.96
C SER A 54 -1.03 -4.14 -11.56
N VAL A 55 -1.80 -4.69 -10.60
CA VAL A 55 -1.30 -4.96 -9.24
C VAL A 55 -0.08 -5.87 -9.26
N ALA A 56 -0.03 -6.83 -10.18
CA ALA A 56 1.11 -7.73 -10.33
C ALA A 56 2.42 -6.96 -10.61
N ARG A 57 2.34 -5.86 -11.37
CA ARG A 57 3.48 -5.01 -11.70
C ARG A 57 3.95 -4.15 -10.53
N ILE A 58 3.04 -3.80 -9.62
CA ILE A 58 3.35 -3.01 -8.42
C ILE A 58 3.94 -3.87 -7.29
N LYS A 59 3.52 -5.12 -7.15
CA LYS A 59 3.94 -6.04 -6.07
C LYS A 59 5.45 -6.06 -5.79
N PRO A 60 6.34 -6.10 -6.79
CA PRO A 60 7.79 -6.07 -6.53
C PRO A 60 8.27 -4.76 -5.87
N GLY A 61 7.55 -3.66 -6.07
CA GLY A 61 7.83 -2.35 -5.49
C GLY A 61 7.25 -2.13 -4.09
N VAL A 62 6.49 -3.11 -3.56
CA VAL A 62 5.95 -3.05 -2.20
C VAL A 62 6.34 -4.32 -1.47
N THR A 63 7.17 -4.19 -0.44
CA THR A 63 7.72 -5.34 0.28
C THR A 63 6.63 -6.26 0.83
N LYS A 64 6.99 -7.51 1.11
CA LYS A 64 6.12 -8.40 1.87
C LYS A 64 5.87 -7.78 3.25
N LEU A 65 4.68 -8.08 3.81
CA LEU A 65 4.34 -7.65 5.16
C LEU A 65 5.33 -8.27 6.17
N ARG A 66 6.03 -7.42 6.91
CA ARG A 66 6.72 -7.82 8.13
C ARG A 66 5.66 -8.02 9.19
N ARG A 67 5.50 -9.24 9.64
CA ARG A 67 4.48 -9.61 10.64
C ARG A 67 4.96 -9.28 12.05
N THR A 68 3.99 -9.19 12.95
CA THR A 68 4.23 -9.06 14.38
C THR A 68 5.04 -10.22 14.94
N THR A 69 5.78 -9.96 16.01
CA THR A 69 6.50 -10.96 16.81
C THR A 69 5.99 -10.97 18.25
N GLN A 70 6.50 -11.85 19.10
CA GLN A 70 6.11 -11.85 20.53
C GLN A 70 6.56 -10.58 21.26
N THR A 71 7.63 -9.97 20.80
CA THR A 71 8.21 -8.76 21.41
C THR A 71 7.77 -7.47 20.70
N ASP A 72 7.37 -7.56 19.41
CA ASP A 72 6.97 -6.42 18.58
C ASP A 72 5.57 -6.68 17.98
N LEU A 73 4.59 -5.93 18.42
CA LEU A 73 3.19 -6.05 17.98
C LEU A 73 2.90 -5.17 16.75
N SER A 74 3.92 -4.59 16.13
CA SER A 74 3.77 -3.81 14.90
C SER A 74 3.86 -4.68 13.64
N ALA A 75 3.08 -4.36 12.63
CA ALA A 75 3.19 -4.92 11.30
C ALA A 75 3.49 -3.81 10.29
N SER A 76 4.44 -4.03 9.39
CA SER A 76 4.88 -2.99 8.47
C SER A 76 5.17 -3.53 7.07
N PHE A 77 5.10 -2.66 6.07
CA PHE A 77 5.61 -2.88 4.74
C PHE A 77 6.19 -1.58 4.19
N THR A 78 7.05 -1.68 3.19
CA THR A 78 7.73 -0.54 2.59
C THR A 78 7.42 -0.47 1.11
N ALA A 79 7.11 0.73 0.63
CA ALA A 79 7.03 1.03 -0.79
C ALA A 79 8.40 1.52 -1.28
N THR A 80 8.91 0.92 -2.34
CA THR A 80 10.25 1.19 -2.89
C THR A 80 10.18 2.08 -4.12
N LYS A 81 11.33 2.59 -4.55
CA LYS A 81 11.50 3.39 -5.77
C LYS A 81 11.55 2.49 -7.02
N LEU A 82 10.61 1.54 -7.16
CA LEU A 82 10.51 0.71 -8.35
C LEU A 82 10.15 1.59 -9.56
N ARG A 83 11.01 1.59 -10.57
CA ARG A 83 10.75 2.27 -11.84
C ARG A 83 9.84 1.40 -12.71
N ILE A 84 8.75 2.00 -13.17
CA ILE A 84 7.78 1.36 -14.06
C ILE A 84 7.88 2.07 -15.40
N GLY A 85 8.11 1.32 -16.47
CA GLY A 85 8.18 1.90 -17.82
C GLY A 85 6.84 2.50 -18.22
N ILE A 86 6.82 3.68 -18.81
CA ILE A 86 5.56 4.34 -19.21
C ILE A 86 4.74 3.49 -20.20
N LEU A 87 5.38 2.68 -21.03
CA LEU A 87 4.68 1.76 -21.96
C LEU A 87 3.91 0.64 -21.26
N GLU A 88 4.17 0.42 -19.98
CA GLU A 88 3.46 -0.57 -19.16
C GLU A 88 2.14 -0.01 -18.61
N THR A 89 1.93 1.30 -18.70
CA THR A 89 0.71 1.96 -18.26
C THR A 89 -0.40 1.81 -19.31
N LYS A 90 -1.63 1.71 -18.83
CA LYS A 90 -2.80 1.62 -19.70
C LYS A 90 -2.95 2.88 -20.54
N GLY A 91 -3.13 2.70 -21.86
CA GLY A 91 -3.35 3.82 -22.79
C GLY A 91 -2.07 4.57 -23.21
N ALA A 92 -0.88 4.13 -22.78
CA ALA A 92 0.36 4.71 -23.26
C ALA A 92 0.65 4.26 -24.69
N SER A 93 0.97 5.21 -25.58
CA SER A 93 1.35 4.96 -26.96
C SER A 93 2.46 5.92 -27.41
N VAL A 94 3.33 5.45 -28.29
CA VAL A 94 4.37 6.27 -28.91
C VAL A 94 4.19 6.18 -30.42
N GLY A 95 3.94 7.30 -31.05
CA GLY A 95 3.77 7.45 -32.50
C GLY A 95 4.63 8.58 -33.08
N ALA A 96 4.32 8.98 -34.32
CA ALA A 96 5.02 10.08 -35.00
C ALA A 96 4.99 11.41 -34.23
N GLY A 97 3.93 11.66 -33.45
CA GLY A 97 3.80 12.85 -32.59
C GLY A 97 4.43 12.72 -31.20
N GLY A 98 5.17 11.65 -30.91
CA GLY A 98 5.78 11.39 -29.62
C GLY A 98 4.96 10.49 -28.71
N LEU A 99 5.18 10.57 -27.39
CA LEU A 99 4.48 9.82 -26.36
C LEU A 99 3.14 10.47 -26.01
N ARG A 100 2.10 9.66 -25.95
CA ARG A 100 0.83 9.98 -25.31
C ARG A 100 0.58 8.96 -24.21
N ALA A 101 0.32 9.40 -22.98
CA ALA A 101 0.01 8.55 -21.86
C ALA A 101 -0.96 9.28 -20.92
N SER A 102 -1.74 8.50 -20.18
CA SER A 102 -2.56 9.02 -19.07
C SER A 102 -1.87 8.67 -17.76
N THR A 103 -1.69 9.67 -16.90
CA THR A 103 -1.15 9.49 -15.55
C THR A 103 -2.14 10.01 -14.53
N HIS A 104 -2.20 9.41 -13.36
CA HIS A 104 -2.96 9.97 -12.25
C HIS A 104 -2.17 11.10 -11.57
N ARG A 105 -2.90 12.10 -11.10
CA ARG A 105 -2.32 13.14 -10.24
C ARG A 105 -2.20 12.60 -8.82
N LEU A 106 -1.04 12.78 -8.21
CA LEU A 106 -0.76 12.40 -6.83
C LEU A 106 -1.62 13.12 -5.79
N THR A 107 -2.01 14.35 -6.10
CA THR A 107 -2.78 15.21 -5.21
C THR A 107 -4.08 15.64 -5.89
N GLY A 108 -5.20 15.39 -5.22
CA GLY A 108 -6.51 15.89 -5.64
C GLY A 108 -7.31 15.00 -6.57
N GLY A 109 -6.81 13.81 -6.89
CA GLY A 109 -7.51 12.86 -7.77
C GLY A 109 -7.57 13.32 -9.23
N GLY A 110 -8.01 12.43 -10.11
CA GLY A 110 -8.14 12.68 -11.54
C GLY A 110 -6.91 12.28 -12.35
N SER A 111 -7.12 12.14 -13.67
CA SER A 111 -6.08 11.82 -14.63
C SER A 111 -5.45 13.09 -15.21
N ALA A 112 -4.16 13.02 -15.49
CA ALA A 112 -3.45 14.02 -16.28
C ALA A 112 -2.97 13.36 -17.57
N SER A 113 -3.14 14.05 -18.70
CA SER A 113 -2.52 13.62 -19.96
C SER A 113 -1.06 13.99 -19.97
N LEU A 114 -0.19 13.04 -20.31
CA LEU A 114 1.22 13.28 -20.53
C LEU A 114 1.46 13.20 -22.03
N ASN A 115 1.84 14.34 -22.62
CA ASN A 115 2.21 14.44 -24.02
C ASN A 115 3.68 14.91 -24.10
N ILE A 116 4.54 14.08 -24.65
CA ILE A 116 5.95 14.43 -24.86
C ILE A 116 6.25 14.32 -26.33
N ALA A 117 6.33 15.47 -27.00
CA ALA A 117 6.79 15.55 -28.37
C ALA A 117 8.22 15.01 -28.48
N ASN A 118 8.57 14.42 -29.62
CA ASN A 118 9.90 13.86 -29.87
C ASN A 118 10.33 12.72 -28.93
N ALA A 119 9.38 12.10 -28.19
CA ALA A 119 9.65 10.89 -27.46
C ALA A 119 9.72 9.71 -28.45
N PHE A 120 10.62 8.78 -28.17
CA PHE A 120 10.88 7.61 -29.00
C PHE A 120 11.13 6.37 -28.14
N VAL A 121 10.93 5.20 -28.74
CA VAL A 121 11.21 3.93 -28.08
C VAL A 121 12.68 3.55 -28.27
N VAL A 122 13.36 3.32 -27.16
CA VAL A 122 14.72 2.75 -27.16
C VAL A 122 14.62 1.27 -26.91
N ARG A 123 15.28 0.48 -27.76
CA ARG A 123 15.46 -0.97 -27.55
C ARG A 123 16.90 -1.22 -27.08
N MET A 124 17.02 -1.92 -25.97
CA MET A 124 18.30 -2.34 -25.41
C MET A 124 18.74 -3.68 -26.02
N ALA A 125 20.02 -3.99 -25.95
CA ALA A 125 20.58 -5.24 -26.46
C ALA A 125 19.95 -6.50 -25.83
N ASN A 126 19.50 -6.40 -24.58
CA ASN A 126 18.77 -7.47 -23.87
C ASN A 126 17.28 -7.58 -24.24
N GLY A 127 16.81 -6.86 -25.27
CA GLY A 127 15.43 -6.86 -25.73
C GLY A 127 14.49 -5.95 -24.93
N ALA A 128 14.92 -5.37 -23.80
CA ALA A 128 14.10 -4.44 -23.02
C ALA A 128 13.83 -3.15 -23.82
N ARG A 129 12.62 -2.59 -23.63
CA ARG A 129 12.20 -1.35 -24.30
C ARG A 129 11.81 -0.33 -23.26
N PHE A 130 12.19 0.93 -23.48
CA PHE A 130 11.74 2.06 -22.70
C PHE A 130 11.53 3.28 -23.59
N VAL A 131 10.73 4.21 -23.13
CA VAL A 131 10.51 5.49 -23.80
C VAL A 131 11.53 6.50 -23.31
N ALA A 132 12.13 7.22 -24.22
CA ALA A 132 13.04 8.31 -23.93
C ALA A 132 12.69 9.55 -24.77
N PHE A 133 13.17 10.70 -24.32
CA PHE A 133 13.11 11.94 -25.07
C PHE A 133 14.45 12.70 -24.97
N ARG A 134 14.67 13.61 -25.90
CA ARG A 134 15.81 14.53 -25.89
C ARG A 134 15.39 15.91 -25.42
N LYS A 135 16.18 16.52 -24.55
CA LYS A 135 15.94 17.90 -24.13
C LYS A 135 16.45 18.94 -25.15
N SER A 136 17.36 18.51 -26.02
CA SER A 136 18.00 19.37 -27.05
C SER A 136 18.07 18.62 -28.37
N LYS A 137 18.55 19.29 -29.41
CA LYS A 137 18.84 18.67 -30.74
C LYS A 137 20.02 17.68 -30.69
N SER A 138 20.84 17.71 -29.63
CA SER A 138 21.96 16.80 -29.44
C SER A 138 21.49 15.36 -29.30
N ARG A 139 22.30 14.42 -29.82
CA ARG A 139 22.02 12.96 -29.72
C ARG A 139 21.97 12.47 -28.26
N LEU A 140 22.80 13.04 -27.39
CA LEU A 140 22.90 12.71 -25.97
C LEU A 140 22.92 14.00 -25.14
N PRO A 141 22.47 13.96 -23.85
CA PRO A 141 21.88 12.82 -23.14
C PRO A 141 20.40 12.62 -23.48
N ILE A 142 19.96 11.36 -23.40
CA ILE A 142 18.53 10.99 -23.45
C ILE A 142 17.97 10.84 -22.04
N LYS A 143 16.69 11.16 -21.84
CA LYS A 143 15.99 10.98 -20.57
C LYS A 143 14.90 9.95 -20.71
N GLY A 144 14.90 8.92 -19.85
CA GLY A 144 13.85 7.93 -19.78
C GLY A 144 12.56 8.49 -19.18
N VAL A 145 11.42 8.03 -19.69
CA VAL A 145 10.09 8.37 -19.19
C VAL A 145 9.54 7.17 -18.43
N TYR A 146 9.14 7.41 -17.19
CA TYR A 146 8.64 6.40 -16.28
C TYR A 146 7.27 6.82 -15.72
N ALA A 147 6.45 5.84 -15.37
CA ALA A 147 5.26 6.05 -14.58
C ALA A 147 5.63 6.35 -13.12
N GLU A 148 4.63 6.63 -12.33
CA GLU A 148 4.78 6.89 -10.91
C GLU A 148 5.35 5.69 -10.17
N MET A 149 6.20 5.97 -9.16
CA MET A 149 6.80 4.94 -8.32
C MET A 149 5.91 4.65 -7.10
N PRO A 150 5.86 3.38 -6.62
CA PRO A 150 5.12 3.04 -5.40
C PRO A 150 5.50 3.89 -4.19
N SER A 151 6.78 4.23 -4.04
CA SER A 151 7.26 5.09 -2.95
C SER A 151 6.69 6.50 -3.01
N THR A 152 6.46 7.05 -4.19
CA THR A 152 5.87 8.38 -4.36
C THR A 152 4.38 8.34 -4.03
N ALA A 153 3.67 7.29 -4.49
CA ALA A 153 2.25 7.07 -4.22
C ALA A 153 1.91 6.90 -2.73
N MET A 154 2.90 6.51 -1.91
CA MET A 154 2.75 6.32 -0.46
C MET A 154 3.47 7.40 0.38
N GLY A 155 4.36 8.18 -0.24
CA GLY A 155 5.30 9.04 0.47
C GLY A 155 4.70 10.33 1.03
N GLN A 156 3.61 10.81 0.47
CA GLN A 156 2.93 12.02 0.92
C GLN A 156 1.87 11.69 1.97
N ASP A 157 1.73 12.54 2.99
CA ASP A 157 0.78 12.30 4.10
C ASP A 157 -0.68 12.26 3.63
N ARG A 158 -1.02 12.97 2.57
CA ARG A 158 -2.35 13.01 1.95
C ARG A 158 -2.49 12.12 0.72
N ALA A 159 -1.51 11.24 0.45
CA ALA A 159 -1.61 10.32 -0.67
C ALA A 159 -2.81 9.37 -0.49
N ALA A 160 -3.61 9.21 -1.54
CA ALA A 160 -4.84 8.41 -1.49
C ALA A 160 -4.60 6.97 -0.99
N ALA A 161 -3.51 6.34 -1.44
CA ALA A 161 -3.14 5.00 -1.01
C ALA A 161 -2.79 4.94 0.49
N ARG A 162 -2.14 5.99 1.04
CA ARG A 162 -1.79 6.07 2.46
C ARG A 162 -3.04 6.25 3.33
N VAL A 163 -3.90 7.21 2.96
CA VAL A 163 -5.16 7.47 3.69
C VAL A 163 -6.07 6.24 3.67
N ALA A 164 -6.24 5.62 2.52
CA ALA A 164 -7.07 4.42 2.40
C ALA A 164 -6.50 3.23 3.18
N TRP A 165 -5.17 3.07 3.19
CA TRP A 165 -4.51 2.05 4.01
C TRP A 165 -4.77 2.25 5.50
N GLN A 166 -4.63 3.48 6.01
CA GLN A 166 -4.90 3.80 7.42
C GLN A 166 -6.35 3.48 7.77
N LYS A 167 -7.29 4.03 7.02
CA LYS A 167 -8.73 3.83 7.24
C LYS A 167 -9.11 2.34 7.22
N GLU A 168 -8.56 1.58 6.28
CA GLU A 168 -8.84 0.14 6.21
C GLU A 168 -8.17 -0.62 7.36
N ALA A 169 -6.94 -0.24 7.75
CA ALA A 169 -6.26 -0.85 8.90
C ALA A 169 -7.04 -0.65 10.20
N GLU A 170 -7.49 0.57 10.47
CA GLU A 170 -8.33 0.92 11.63
C GLU A 170 -9.63 0.13 11.63
N LYS A 171 -10.38 0.15 10.53
CA LYS A 171 -11.63 -0.59 10.36
C LYS A 171 -11.45 -2.09 10.62
N GLN A 172 -10.46 -2.69 9.96
CA GLN A 172 -10.20 -4.12 10.08
C GLN A 172 -9.73 -4.49 11.49
N LEU A 173 -8.93 -3.64 12.13
CA LEU A 173 -8.44 -3.89 13.47
C LEU A 173 -9.60 -3.83 14.50
N ALA A 174 -10.46 -2.82 14.41
CA ALA A 174 -11.64 -2.69 15.25
C ALA A 174 -12.58 -3.90 15.14
N GLN A 175 -12.74 -4.46 13.93
CA GLN A 175 -13.58 -5.64 13.71
C GLN A 175 -12.93 -6.95 14.14
N ARG A 176 -11.62 -7.10 13.90
CA ARG A 176 -10.92 -8.38 14.11
C ARG A 176 -10.44 -8.59 15.53
N LEU A 177 -10.10 -7.52 16.24
CA LEU A 177 -9.57 -7.65 17.60
C LEU A 177 -10.55 -8.35 18.54
N PRO A 178 -11.84 -7.95 18.63
CA PRO A 178 -12.82 -8.68 19.43
C PRO A 178 -12.93 -10.16 19.05
N GLN A 179 -12.94 -10.47 17.75
CA GLN A 179 -13.03 -11.84 17.26
C GLN A 179 -11.82 -12.70 17.64
N GLU A 180 -10.61 -12.14 17.57
CA GLU A 180 -9.40 -12.88 17.95
C GLU A 180 -9.27 -13.03 19.46
N VAL A 181 -9.75 -12.05 20.23
CA VAL A 181 -9.86 -12.15 21.70
C VAL A 181 -10.84 -13.23 22.10
N GLN A 182 -12.05 -13.25 21.50
CA GLN A 182 -13.06 -14.30 21.74
C GLN A 182 -12.49 -15.69 21.45
N LYS A 183 -11.83 -15.86 20.32
CA LYS A 183 -11.18 -17.14 19.97
C LYS A 183 -10.12 -17.55 20.97
N GLN A 184 -9.36 -16.59 21.49
CA GLN A 184 -8.33 -16.86 22.48
C GLN A 184 -8.93 -17.26 23.82
N LEU A 185 -9.97 -16.55 24.30
CA LEU A 185 -10.69 -16.90 25.52
C LEU A 185 -11.24 -18.32 25.46
N LEU A 186 -11.92 -18.65 24.36
CA LEU A 186 -12.45 -20.01 24.15
C LEU A 186 -11.33 -21.06 24.11
N SER A 187 -10.17 -20.73 23.54
CA SER A 187 -9.02 -21.65 23.54
C SER A 187 -8.37 -21.85 24.90
N GLU A 188 -8.56 -20.92 25.82
CA GLU A 188 -8.10 -20.99 27.23
C GLU A 188 -9.20 -21.52 28.16
N GLY A 189 -10.35 -21.93 27.62
CA GLY A 189 -11.47 -22.44 28.41
C GLY A 189 -12.22 -21.38 29.22
N LEU A 190 -12.04 -20.11 28.88
CA LEU A 190 -12.62 -18.97 29.58
C LEU A 190 -13.92 -18.51 28.90
N PRO A 191 -14.95 -18.06 29.68
CA PRO A 191 -16.17 -17.52 29.10
C PRO A 191 -15.86 -16.16 28.43
N TYR A 192 -16.46 -15.91 27.29
CA TYR A 192 -16.38 -14.62 26.59
C TYR A 192 -17.54 -13.72 27.03
N SER A 193 -17.21 -12.57 27.60
CA SER A 193 -18.16 -11.48 27.82
C SER A 193 -17.84 -10.36 26.81
N PRO A 194 -18.75 -10.01 25.89
CA PRO A 194 -18.51 -8.87 24.99
C PRO A 194 -18.37 -7.59 25.83
N PRO A 195 -17.51 -6.67 25.44
CA PRO A 195 -17.44 -5.37 26.09
C PRO A 195 -18.81 -4.70 25.99
N ALA A 196 -19.26 -4.09 27.09
CA ALA A 196 -20.51 -3.34 27.11
C ALA A 196 -20.45 -2.28 25.98
N ASP A 197 -21.49 -2.26 25.13
CA ASP A 197 -21.66 -1.19 24.15
C ASP A 197 -21.92 0.09 24.96
N THR A 198 -20.87 0.87 25.17
CA THR A 198 -21.03 2.28 25.57
C THR A 198 -21.52 3.00 24.32
N GLY A 199 -22.86 2.97 24.15
CA GLY A 199 -23.52 3.76 23.11
C GLY A 199 -23.17 5.25 23.30
N GLU A 200 -22.47 5.81 22.35
CA GLU A 200 -22.42 7.21 21.98
C GLU A 200 -22.91 7.36 20.54
#